data_2bea68635341c994d48c4eae0decb321
#
_entry.id   2bea68635341c994d48c4eae0decb321
#
_cell.length_a   1.000
_cell.length_b   1.000
_cell.length_c   1.000
_cell.angle_alpha   90.00
_cell.angle_beta   90.00
_cell.angle_gamma   90.00
#
_symmetry.space_group_name_H-M   'P 1'
#
loop_
_entity.id
_entity.type
_entity.pdbx_description
1 polymer ?
#
loop_
_entity_poly.entity_id
_entity_poly.type
_entity_poly.pdbx_seq_one_letter_code
_entity_poly.pdbx_strand_id
1 'polypeptide(L)'
;MRAASDPAPPAAFAGHLHLEAEADPAGRTILARQSFRAPFHIGKGYWDGHALQVRVINPTAGILEGDRLELAVKVGAGAALLLLTPAATRAFRMTAGLATCRQDFTVAPGGWLECAPEPLFPHRASDYRQDSRLAVAAGGELYYVDALAPGRAGGGELWAWRRLRIGLEVELAGKLLLRERLDCAGAELERLAAFHGSAEAWLATVVLISARLTPEDGLWERIRALEGPGCRIAPTRLRGAGWVVRIIAASSPKLRGALDALRVLCAAALPKLRGDLRRV
;
A
#
# COMPACT_ATOMS: atom_id res chain seq x y z
N MET A 1 -37.36 30.81 16.19
CA MET A 1 -36.15 30.29 15.53
C MET A 1 -36.05 28.82 15.84
N ARG A 2 -36.34 27.95 14.87
CA ARG A 2 -36.10 26.49 15.01
C ARG A 2 -34.60 26.28 14.87
N ALA A 3 -33.98 25.65 15.87
CA ALA A 3 -32.63 25.16 15.78
C ALA A 3 -32.59 24.16 14.64
N ALA A 4 -31.74 24.40 13.63
CA ALA A 4 -31.46 23.40 12.59
C ALA A 4 -30.84 22.19 13.30
N SER A 5 -31.51 21.05 13.24
CA SER A 5 -30.95 19.79 13.70
C SER A 5 -29.70 19.51 12.86
N ASP A 6 -28.57 19.26 13.52
CA ASP A 6 -27.38 18.79 12.85
C ASP A 6 -27.74 17.57 11.97
N PRO A 7 -27.29 17.54 10.72
CA PRO A 7 -27.55 16.40 9.86
C PRO A 7 -26.99 15.14 10.53
N ALA A 8 -27.78 14.06 10.51
CA ALA A 8 -27.35 12.77 11.01
C ALA A 8 -26.01 12.38 10.36
N PRO A 9 -25.06 11.81 11.12
CA PRO A 9 -23.79 11.40 10.56
C PRO A 9 -24.05 10.42 9.38
N PRO A 10 -23.25 10.52 8.31
CA PRO A 10 -23.40 9.64 7.16
C PRO A 10 -23.31 8.18 7.61
N ALA A 11 -24.12 7.31 6.98
CA ALA A 11 -24.12 5.88 7.29
C ALA A 11 -22.70 5.30 7.08
N ALA A 12 -22.14 4.70 8.11
CA ALA A 12 -20.83 4.06 8.04
C ALA A 12 -20.90 2.80 7.16
N PHE A 13 -19.87 2.57 6.35
CA PHE A 13 -19.76 1.34 5.56
C PHE A 13 -19.13 0.19 6.36
N ALA A 14 -19.72 -1.00 6.24
CA ALA A 14 -19.04 -2.27 6.54
C ALA A 14 -18.68 -2.90 5.18
N GLY A 15 -17.60 -2.40 4.57
CA GLY A 15 -17.18 -2.77 3.22
C GLY A 15 -16.15 -3.90 3.22
N HIS A 16 -16.20 -4.76 2.20
CA HIS A 16 -15.16 -5.77 2.01
C HIS A 16 -14.74 -5.91 0.55
N LEU A 17 -13.53 -6.38 0.35
CA LEU A 17 -13.01 -6.89 -0.91
C LEU A 17 -12.28 -8.21 -0.65
N HIS A 18 -12.79 -9.31 -1.19
CA HIS A 18 -12.16 -10.63 -1.10
C HIS A 18 -11.86 -11.12 -2.51
N LEU A 19 -10.61 -11.41 -2.79
CA LEU A 19 -10.11 -11.91 -4.08
C LEU A 19 -9.31 -13.19 -3.88
N GLU A 20 -9.56 -14.19 -4.72
CA GLU A 20 -8.72 -15.39 -4.83
C GLU A 20 -8.27 -15.52 -6.29
N ALA A 21 -6.97 -15.37 -6.52
CA ALA A 21 -6.34 -15.51 -7.84
C ALA A 21 -5.70 -16.89 -7.95
N GLU A 22 -5.96 -17.59 -9.04
CA GLU A 22 -5.43 -18.92 -9.32
C GLU A 22 -4.87 -18.97 -10.74
N ALA A 23 -3.94 -19.92 -11.00
CA ALA A 23 -3.50 -20.20 -12.35
C ALA A 23 -4.47 -21.19 -13.00
N ASP A 24 -4.97 -20.90 -14.20
CA ASP A 24 -5.72 -21.84 -15.02
C ASP A 24 -4.80 -22.94 -15.60
N PRO A 25 -5.35 -23.99 -16.23
CA PRO A 25 -4.52 -25.07 -16.82
C PRO A 25 -3.51 -24.60 -17.88
N ALA A 26 -3.72 -23.43 -18.48
CA ALA A 26 -2.76 -22.81 -19.41
C ALA A 26 -1.72 -21.93 -18.69
N GLY A 27 -1.75 -21.87 -17.35
CA GLY A 27 -0.84 -21.09 -16.53
C GLY A 27 -1.18 -19.59 -16.47
N ARG A 28 -2.35 -19.18 -17.00
CA ARG A 28 -2.80 -17.78 -16.96
C ARG A 28 -3.57 -17.53 -15.67
N THR A 29 -3.29 -16.41 -15.02
CA THR A 29 -3.97 -16.03 -13.78
C THR A 29 -5.41 -15.62 -14.03
N ILE A 30 -6.34 -16.17 -13.25
CA ILE A 30 -7.75 -15.80 -13.22
C ILE A 30 -8.18 -15.44 -11.81
N LEU A 31 -9.28 -14.70 -11.64
CA LEU A 31 -9.97 -14.57 -10.35
C LEU A 31 -10.93 -15.75 -10.18
N ALA A 32 -10.50 -16.76 -9.43
CA ALA A 32 -11.33 -17.93 -9.11
C ALA A 32 -12.50 -17.56 -8.21
N ARG A 33 -12.27 -16.60 -7.31
CA ARG A 33 -13.30 -16.00 -6.46
C ARG A 33 -13.14 -14.50 -6.35
N GLN A 34 -14.28 -13.80 -6.35
CA GLN A 34 -14.33 -12.37 -6.06
C GLN A 34 -15.63 -12.04 -5.32
N SER A 35 -15.50 -11.24 -4.27
CA SER A 35 -16.62 -10.68 -3.53
C SER A 35 -16.25 -9.29 -3.07
N PHE A 36 -17.13 -8.33 -3.29
CA PHE A 36 -16.89 -6.98 -2.81
C PHE A 36 -18.19 -6.30 -2.43
N ARG A 37 -18.10 -5.39 -1.49
CA ARG A 37 -19.17 -4.53 -1.00
C ARG A 37 -18.66 -3.11 -0.84
N ALA A 38 -19.51 -2.14 -1.16
CA ALA A 38 -19.17 -0.72 -1.03
C ALA A 38 -18.47 -0.42 0.31
N PRO A 39 -17.41 0.43 0.32
CA PRO A 39 -17.01 1.31 -0.77
C PRO A 39 -16.02 0.66 -1.76
N PHE A 40 -15.81 -0.64 -1.71
CA PHE A 40 -14.94 -1.30 -2.68
C PHE A 40 -15.70 -1.67 -3.96
N HIS A 41 -14.99 -1.50 -5.06
CA HIS A 41 -15.36 -1.99 -6.36
C HIS A 41 -14.09 -2.45 -7.09
N ILE A 42 -14.22 -3.39 -8.02
CA ILE A 42 -13.12 -3.80 -8.90
C ILE A 42 -13.42 -3.47 -10.34
N GLY A 43 -12.44 -2.93 -11.03
CA GLY A 43 -12.50 -2.74 -12.49
C GLY A 43 -12.32 -4.04 -13.24
N LYS A 44 -12.52 -3.98 -14.55
CA LYS A 44 -12.21 -5.09 -15.45
C LYS A 44 -10.72 -5.47 -15.30
N GLY A 45 -10.43 -6.75 -15.14
CA GLY A 45 -9.07 -7.27 -15.12
C GLY A 45 -8.42 -7.24 -16.51
N TYR A 46 -7.11 -6.99 -16.52
CA TYR A 46 -6.29 -7.00 -17.74
C TYR A 46 -5.12 -7.96 -17.55
N TRP A 47 -4.69 -8.62 -18.61
CA TRP A 47 -3.54 -9.50 -18.57
C TRP A 47 -2.31 -8.81 -19.16
N ASP A 48 -1.19 -8.97 -18.45
CA ASP A 48 0.15 -8.67 -18.95
C ASP A 48 0.95 -9.98 -18.90
N GLY A 49 1.07 -10.63 -20.05
CA GLY A 49 1.51 -12.03 -20.11
C GLY A 49 0.56 -12.94 -19.33
N HIS A 50 1.07 -13.67 -18.35
CA HIS A 50 0.30 -14.55 -17.47
C HIS A 50 -0.23 -13.84 -16.20
N ALA A 51 0.24 -12.63 -15.90
CA ALA A 51 -0.17 -11.87 -14.74
C ALA A 51 -1.51 -11.17 -14.98
N LEU A 52 -2.38 -11.20 -13.97
CA LEU A 52 -3.66 -10.49 -14.00
C LEU A 52 -3.51 -9.18 -13.24
N GLN A 53 -3.79 -8.07 -13.90
CA GLN A 53 -3.90 -6.76 -13.28
C GLN A 53 -5.34 -6.48 -12.88
N VAL A 54 -5.56 -6.16 -11.60
CA VAL A 54 -6.86 -5.79 -11.04
C VAL A 54 -6.77 -4.40 -10.42
N ARG A 55 -7.73 -3.54 -10.73
CA ARG A 55 -7.85 -2.21 -10.14
C ARG A 55 -8.92 -2.22 -9.07
N VAL A 56 -8.54 -1.87 -7.86
CA VAL A 56 -9.45 -1.65 -6.74
C VAL A 56 -9.86 -0.19 -6.75
N ILE A 57 -11.14 0.04 -6.90
CA ILE A 57 -11.74 1.36 -7.03
C ILE A 57 -12.57 1.63 -5.77
N ASN A 58 -12.42 2.81 -5.21
CA ASN A 58 -13.39 3.33 -4.25
C ASN A 58 -14.21 4.42 -4.96
N PRO A 59 -15.45 4.14 -5.38
CA PRO A 59 -16.28 5.11 -6.08
C PRO A 59 -16.87 6.19 -5.17
N THR A 60 -16.66 6.09 -3.86
CA THR A 60 -17.05 7.13 -2.91
C THR A 60 -15.97 8.22 -2.80
N ALA A 61 -16.25 9.27 -2.03
CA ALA A 61 -15.28 10.35 -1.82
C ALA A 61 -14.00 9.88 -1.11
N GLY A 62 -14.09 8.82 -0.30
CA GLY A 62 -13.02 8.27 0.51
C GLY A 62 -13.56 7.57 1.76
N ILE A 63 -12.73 7.45 2.79
CA ILE A 63 -13.05 6.80 4.05
C ILE A 63 -13.67 7.82 5.01
N LEU A 64 -14.81 7.48 5.61
CA LEU A 64 -15.58 8.30 6.51
C LEU A 64 -15.57 7.76 7.93
N GLU A 65 -16.01 8.57 8.88
CA GLU A 65 -16.16 8.18 10.28
C GLU A 65 -17.05 6.95 10.44
N GLY A 66 -16.57 5.96 11.19
CA GLY A 66 -17.28 4.73 11.47
C GLY A 66 -17.08 3.63 10.42
N ASP A 67 -16.45 3.91 9.28
CA ASP A 67 -16.18 2.90 8.25
C ASP A 67 -15.34 1.75 8.81
N ARG A 68 -15.77 0.53 8.49
CA ARG A 68 -15.06 -0.73 8.80
C ARG A 68 -14.82 -1.46 7.50
N LEU A 69 -13.56 -1.46 7.07
CA LEU A 69 -13.16 -1.99 5.79
C LEU A 69 -12.32 -3.25 5.96
N GLU A 70 -12.56 -4.23 5.11
CA GLU A 70 -11.80 -5.47 5.06
C GLU A 70 -11.32 -5.75 3.63
N LEU A 71 -10.03 -6.04 3.49
CA LEU A 71 -9.42 -6.46 2.23
C LEU A 71 -8.74 -7.81 2.46
N ALA A 72 -9.14 -8.84 1.74
CA ALA A 72 -8.52 -10.16 1.79
C ALA A 72 -8.16 -10.60 0.37
N VAL A 73 -6.87 -10.86 0.13
CA VAL A 73 -6.35 -11.25 -1.18
C VAL A 73 -5.52 -12.52 -1.03
N LYS A 74 -5.88 -13.55 -1.77
CA LYS A 74 -5.14 -14.80 -1.84
C LYS A 74 -4.63 -15.01 -3.26
N VAL A 75 -3.34 -15.29 -3.36
CA VAL A 75 -2.69 -15.66 -4.63
C VAL A 75 -2.25 -17.11 -4.54
N GLY A 76 -2.86 -17.95 -5.34
CA GLY A 76 -2.60 -19.39 -5.44
C GLY A 76 -1.25 -19.71 -6.08
N ALA A 77 -0.91 -20.99 -6.06
CA ALA A 77 0.32 -21.48 -6.66
C ALA A 77 0.37 -21.18 -8.18
N GLY A 78 1.49 -20.65 -8.65
CA GLY A 78 1.70 -20.30 -10.06
C GLY A 78 0.95 -19.07 -10.54
N ALA A 79 0.00 -18.52 -9.76
CA ALA A 79 -0.72 -17.32 -10.11
C ALA A 79 0.14 -16.05 -9.93
N ALA A 80 -0.13 -15.03 -10.74
CA ALA A 80 0.52 -13.73 -10.65
C ALA A 80 -0.53 -12.62 -10.68
N LEU A 81 -0.70 -11.92 -9.56
CA LEU A 81 -1.66 -10.85 -9.39
C LEU A 81 -0.95 -9.50 -9.20
N LEU A 82 -1.35 -8.52 -9.97
CA LEU A 82 -1.02 -7.11 -9.78
C LEU A 82 -2.26 -6.37 -9.29
N LEU A 83 -2.20 -5.82 -8.08
CA LEU A 83 -3.29 -5.08 -7.44
C LEU A 83 -2.94 -3.60 -7.34
N LEU A 84 -3.76 -2.76 -7.93
CA LEU A 84 -3.57 -1.31 -8.00
C LEU A 84 -4.79 -0.56 -7.51
N THR A 85 -4.60 0.67 -7.05
CA THR A 85 -5.68 1.65 -6.91
C THR A 85 -5.46 2.79 -7.91
N PRO A 86 -6.48 3.20 -8.69
CA PRO A 86 -6.32 4.27 -9.67
C PRO A 86 -6.26 5.66 -9.05
N ALA A 87 -6.63 5.79 -7.78
CA ALA A 87 -6.67 7.04 -7.05
C ALA A 87 -6.22 6.86 -5.60
N ALA A 88 -5.71 7.93 -5.02
CA ALA A 88 -5.31 7.99 -3.62
C ALA A 88 -6.48 7.69 -2.67
N THR A 89 -6.19 6.98 -1.60
CA THR A 89 -7.14 6.74 -0.51
C THR A 89 -7.19 7.96 0.41
N ARG A 90 -8.37 8.58 0.56
CA ARG A 90 -8.55 9.76 1.42
C ARG A 90 -9.26 9.33 2.70
N ALA A 91 -8.67 9.62 3.86
CA ALA A 91 -9.35 9.52 5.15
C ALA A 91 -9.87 10.90 5.54
N PHE A 92 -11.19 11.08 5.49
CA PHE A 92 -11.82 12.37 5.71
C PHE A 92 -11.84 12.76 7.20
N ARG A 93 -12.24 14.01 7.45
CA ARG A 93 -12.45 14.54 8.80
C ARG A 93 -13.43 13.62 9.56
N MET A 94 -13.11 13.39 10.84
CA MET A 94 -13.93 12.62 11.77
C MET A 94 -14.13 13.46 13.04
N THR A 95 -15.36 13.48 13.56
CA THR A 95 -15.72 14.32 14.71
C THR A 95 -15.40 13.65 16.04
N ALA A 96 -15.85 12.44 16.24
CA ALA A 96 -15.72 11.72 17.52
C ALA A 96 -15.17 10.28 17.35
N GLY A 97 -15.49 9.62 16.25
CA GLY A 97 -15.11 8.23 15.97
C GLY A 97 -13.83 8.10 15.18
N LEU A 98 -13.60 6.89 14.69
CA LEU A 98 -12.50 6.53 13.79
C LEU A 98 -13.02 5.63 12.67
N ALA A 99 -12.21 5.46 11.62
CA ALA A 99 -12.42 4.42 10.63
C ALA A 99 -11.30 3.37 10.70
N THR A 100 -11.62 2.15 10.31
CA THR A 100 -10.68 1.02 10.34
C THR A 100 -10.61 0.33 8.99
N CYS A 101 -9.41 -0.16 8.63
CA CYS A 101 -9.19 -1.05 7.50
C CYS A 101 -8.29 -2.21 7.93
N ARG A 102 -8.75 -3.42 7.74
CA ARG A 102 -7.94 -4.63 7.89
C ARG A 102 -7.59 -5.16 6.51
N GLN A 103 -6.33 -5.50 6.31
CA GLN A 103 -5.83 -6.02 5.05
C GLN A 103 -5.05 -7.32 5.29
N ASP A 104 -5.49 -8.40 4.68
CA ASP A 104 -4.85 -9.71 4.77
C ASP A 104 -4.46 -10.18 3.36
N PHE A 105 -3.16 -10.36 3.12
CA PHE A 105 -2.61 -10.84 1.86
C PHE A 105 -1.91 -12.18 2.09
N THR A 106 -2.23 -13.17 1.27
CA THR A 106 -1.61 -14.50 1.33
C THR A 106 -1.07 -14.88 -0.04
N VAL A 107 0.18 -15.32 -0.09
CA VAL A 107 0.84 -15.75 -1.34
C VAL A 107 1.31 -17.19 -1.17
N ALA A 108 0.81 -18.09 -2.01
CA ALA A 108 1.18 -19.50 -2.04
C ALA A 108 2.58 -19.73 -2.67
N PRO A 109 3.18 -20.92 -2.54
CA PRO A 109 4.42 -21.27 -3.22
C PRO A 109 4.31 -21.06 -4.74
N GLY A 110 5.30 -20.41 -5.35
CA GLY A 110 5.30 -20.04 -6.78
C GLY A 110 4.31 -18.93 -7.16
N GLY A 111 3.47 -18.46 -6.24
CA GLY A 111 2.60 -17.32 -6.44
C GLY A 111 3.39 -16.00 -6.44
N TRP A 112 2.85 -15.00 -7.14
CA TRP A 112 3.37 -13.64 -7.19
C TRP A 112 2.29 -12.63 -6.86
N LEU A 113 2.54 -11.76 -5.90
CA LEU A 113 1.69 -10.59 -5.64
C LEU A 113 2.51 -9.31 -5.79
N GLU A 114 2.04 -8.43 -6.66
CA GLU A 114 2.43 -7.02 -6.66
C GLU A 114 1.23 -6.21 -6.16
N CYS A 115 1.40 -5.48 -5.06
CA CYS A 115 0.40 -4.57 -4.51
C CYS A 115 1.00 -3.17 -4.42
N ALA A 116 0.56 -2.29 -5.30
CA ALA A 116 1.09 -0.92 -5.44
C ALA A 116 -0.06 0.10 -5.47
N PRO A 117 -0.72 0.34 -4.32
CA PRO A 117 -1.77 1.35 -4.22
C PRO A 117 -1.19 2.77 -4.29
N GLU A 118 -2.02 3.73 -4.70
CA GLU A 118 -1.73 5.15 -4.52
C GLU A 118 -1.71 5.52 -3.01
N PRO A 119 -1.02 6.60 -2.61
CA PRO A 119 -0.82 6.96 -1.21
C PRO A 119 -2.12 7.18 -0.42
N LEU A 120 -2.06 6.90 0.88
CA LEU A 120 -3.06 7.34 1.86
C LEU A 120 -2.90 8.84 2.12
N PHE A 121 -4.01 9.58 2.03
CA PHE A 121 -4.11 11.01 2.34
C PHE A 121 -4.98 11.22 3.60
N PRO A 122 -4.40 11.35 4.78
CA PRO A 122 -5.14 11.72 5.96
C PRO A 122 -5.48 13.22 5.93
N HIS A 123 -6.77 13.55 5.99
CA HIS A 123 -7.25 14.92 6.04
C HIS A 123 -7.22 15.48 7.47
N ARG A 124 -7.44 16.78 7.61
CA ARG A 124 -7.58 17.44 8.90
C ARG A 124 -8.56 16.70 9.81
N ALA A 125 -8.16 16.47 11.07
CA ALA A 125 -8.93 15.79 12.10
C ALA A 125 -9.41 14.37 11.75
N SER A 126 -8.80 13.69 10.76
CA SER A 126 -9.06 12.28 10.54
C SER A 126 -8.47 11.43 11.67
N ASP A 127 -9.13 10.31 11.98
CA ASP A 127 -8.68 9.26 12.89
C ASP A 127 -8.84 7.92 12.18
N TYR A 128 -7.72 7.36 11.73
CA TYR A 128 -7.74 6.18 10.88
C TYR A 128 -6.79 5.11 11.38
N ARG A 129 -7.25 3.87 11.34
CA ARG A 129 -6.45 2.71 11.66
C ARG A 129 -6.43 1.74 10.48
N GLN A 130 -5.23 1.35 10.06
CA GLN A 130 -4.98 0.29 9.09
C GLN A 130 -4.07 -0.76 9.71
N ASP A 131 -4.48 -2.02 9.62
CA ASP A 131 -3.65 -3.17 10.00
C ASP A 131 -3.50 -4.06 8.77
N SER A 132 -2.26 -4.22 8.27
CA SER A 132 -1.92 -5.03 7.11
C SER A 132 -1.09 -6.24 7.51
N ARG A 133 -1.49 -7.42 7.06
CA ARG A 133 -0.75 -8.68 7.24
C ARG A 133 -0.40 -9.28 5.88
N LEU A 134 0.88 -9.54 5.67
CA LEU A 134 1.44 -10.13 4.45
C LEU A 134 2.00 -11.51 4.81
N ALA A 135 1.32 -12.58 4.43
CA ALA A 135 1.74 -13.95 4.69
C ALA A 135 2.21 -14.61 3.39
N VAL A 136 3.51 -14.79 3.24
CA VAL A 136 4.14 -15.38 2.06
C VAL A 136 4.65 -16.78 2.39
N ALA A 137 4.22 -17.77 1.62
CA ALA A 137 4.73 -19.14 1.76
C ALA A 137 6.17 -19.25 1.24
N ALA A 138 6.88 -20.28 1.63
CA ALA A 138 8.19 -20.60 1.05
C ALA A 138 8.07 -20.73 -0.47
N GLY A 139 8.92 -20.00 -1.23
CA GLY A 139 8.87 -19.93 -2.69
C GLY A 139 7.77 -19.02 -3.27
N GLY A 140 6.96 -18.38 -2.45
CA GLY A 140 6.11 -17.26 -2.87
C GLY A 140 6.91 -15.96 -3.01
N GLU A 141 6.44 -15.05 -3.84
CA GLU A 141 7.12 -13.77 -4.11
C GLU A 141 6.17 -12.59 -3.93
N LEU A 142 6.68 -11.48 -3.39
CA LEU A 142 5.91 -10.28 -3.06
C LEU A 142 6.67 -9.01 -3.41
N TYR A 143 5.95 -8.05 -4.01
CA TYR A 143 6.28 -6.63 -4.05
C TYR A 143 5.09 -5.85 -3.49
N TYR A 144 5.27 -5.22 -2.33
CA TYR A 144 4.20 -4.50 -1.65
C TYR A 144 4.63 -3.07 -1.35
N VAL A 145 3.76 -2.11 -1.63
CA VAL A 145 3.98 -0.68 -1.35
C VAL A 145 2.92 -0.20 -0.38
N ASP A 146 3.34 0.48 0.68
CA ASP A 146 2.50 1.29 1.56
C ASP A 146 3.03 2.73 1.55
N ALA A 147 2.20 3.68 1.17
CA ALA A 147 2.62 5.06 1.00
C ALA A 147 1.67 6.04 1.71
N LEU A 148 2.26 7.05 2.36
CA LEU A 148 1.57 8.04 3.17
C LEU A 148 1.91 9.45 2.72
N ALA A 149 0.88 10.24 2.43
CA ALA A 149 0.99 11.67 2.18
C ALA A 149 0.99 12.46 3.50
N PRO A 150 1.63 13.64 3.54
CA PRO A 150 1.65 14.50 4.72
C PRO A 150 0.31 15.21 5.00
N GLY A 151 -0.76 14.86 4.29
CA GLY A 151 -2.05 15.53 4.29
C GLY A 151 -2.30 16.31 3.00
N ARG A 152 -3.23 17.26 3.03
CA ARG A 152 -3.62 18.09 1.86
C ARG A 152 -2.78 19.36 1.79
N ALA A 153 -1.60 19.32 1.20
CA ALA A 153 -0.72 20.48 1.04
C ALA A 153 -1.43 21.65 0.36
N GLY A 154 -2.11 21.42 -0.77
CA GLY A 154 -2.86 22.45 -1.49
C GLY A 154 -4.07 23.04 -0.73
N GLY A 155 -4.50 22.42 0.35
CA GLY A 155 -5.56 22.90 1.25
C GLY A 155 -5.03 23.48 2.56
N GLY A 156 -3.72 23.61 2.74
CA GLY A 156 -3.13 24.07 4.00
C GLY A 156 -3.36 23.10 5.17
N GLU A 157 -3.47 21.81 4.91
CA GLU A 157 -3.79 20.78 5.91
C GLU A 157 -2.66 19.76 6.05
N LEU A 158 -1.40 20.24 6.07
CA LEU A 158 -0.28 19.36 6.38
C LEU A 158 -0.32 18.94 7.84
N TRP A 159 -0.07 17.66 8.10
CA TRP A 159 0.09 17.07 9.44
C TRP A 159 -1.10 17.34 10.39
N ALA A 160 -2.28 17.58 9.84
CA ALA A 160 -3.45 18.06 10.59
C ALA A 160 -4.41 16.93 11.02
N TRP A 161 -4.06 15.67 10.81
CA TRP A 161 -4.89 14.55 11.29
C TRP A 161 -4.85 14.42 12.82
N ARG A 162 -5.94 13.89 13.38
CA ARG A 162 -6.07 13.69 14.83
C ARG A 162 -5.20 12.51 15.28
N ARG A 163 -5.35 11.36 14.63
CA ARG A 163 -4.55 10.17 14.91
C ARG A 163 -4.47 9.25 13.69
N LEU A 164 -3.31 8.70 13.46
CA LEU A 164 -3.06 7.71 12.42
C LEU A 164 -2.37 6.50 13.04
N ARG A 165 -2.97 5.32 12.83
CA ARG A 165 -2.41 4.04 13.28
C ARG A 165 -2.24 3.15 12.06
N ILE A 166 -1.01 2.86 11.68
CA ILE A 166 -0.68 1.95 10.60
C ILE A 166 0.16 0.81 11.16
N GLY A 167 -0.37 -0.40 11.06
CA GLY A 167 0.32 -1.64 11.41
C GLY A 167 0.67 -2.42 10.15
N LEU A 168 1.88 -2.96 10.09
CA LEU A 168 2.33 -3.86 9.03
C LEU A 168 3.04 -5.06 9.66
N GLU A 169 2.53 -6.26 9.37
CA GLU A 169 3.17 -7.52 9.72
C GLU A 169 3.49 -8.31 8.47
N VAL A 170 4.72 -8.79 8.37
CA VAL A 170 5.20 -9.59 7.23
C VAL A 170 5.74 -10.92 7.73
N GLU A 171 5.19 -11.99 7.19
CA GLU A 171 5.58 -13.35 7.50
C GLU A 171 6.11 -14.06 6.24
N LEU A 172 7.17 -14.85 6.38
CA LEU A 172 7.67 -15.76 5.36
C LEU A 172 7.75 -17.18 5.94
N ALA A 173 7.10 -18.13 5.29
CA ALA A 173 7.03 -19.51 5.72
C ALA A 173 6.61 -19.67 7.21
N GLY A 174 5.62 -18.87 7.65
CA GLY A 174 5.10 -18.86 9.01
C GLY A 174 5.99 -18.17 10.06
N LYS A 175 7.11 -17.57 9.64
CA LYS A 175 8.01 -16.83 10.54
C LYS A 175 7.84 -15.33 10.34
N LEU A 176 7.65 -14.60 11.43
CA LEU A 176 7.58 -13.14 11.40
C LEU A 176 8.94 -12.56 10.99
N LEU A 177 8.94 -11.77 9.89
CA LEU A 177 10.11 -11.06 9.37
C LEU A 177 10.12 -9.59 9.78
N LEU A 178 8.95 -8.95 9.76
CA LEU A 178 8.81 -7.53 10.01
C LEU A 178 7.52 -7.28 10.78
N ARG A 179 7.62 -6.42 11.79
CA ARG A 179 6.46 -5.81 12.44
C ARG A 179 6.74 -4.32 12.60
N GLU A 180 5.94 -3.51 11.95
CA GLU A 180 6.00 -2.06 12.04
C GLU A 180 4.71 -1.51 12.62
N ARG A 181 4.83 -0.43 13.36
CA ARG A 181 3.69 0.35 13.87
C ARG A 181 4.00 1.82 13.82
N LEU A 182 3.13 2.54 13.19
CA LEU A 182 3.01 3.98 13.29
C LEU A 182 1.74 4.27 14.10
N ASP A 183 1.85 4.98 15.20
CA ASP A 183 0.70 5.42 15.99
C ASP A 183 1.00 6.83 16.50
N CYS A 184 0.49 7.85 15.80
CA CYS A 184 0.85 9.24 16.05
C CYS A 184 -0.25 10.22 15.65
N ALA A 185 -0.22 11.39 16.27
CA ALA A 185 -0.87 12.59 15.76
C ALA A 185 -0.03 13.22 14.64
N GLY A 186 -0.66 14.02 13.78
CA GLY A 186 0.03 14.66 12.67
C GLY A 186 1.22 15.53 13.12
N ALA A 187 1.04 16.33 14.17
CA ALA A 187 2.09 17.19 14.73
C ALA A 187 3.35 16.45 15.21
N GLU A 188 3.25 15.13 15.51
CA GLU A 188 4.40 14.32 15.91
C GLU A 188 5.25 13.96 14.68
N LEU A 189 4.61 13.64 13.53
CA LEU A 189 5.32 13.40 12.26
C LEU A 189 5.83 14.69 11.62
N GLU A 190 5.18 15.82 11.83
CA GLU A 190 5.67 17.13 11.38
C GLU A 190 7.09 17.40 11.89
N ARG A 191 7.38 17.07 13.15
CA ARG A 191 8.72 17.21 13.72
C ARG A 191 9.78 16.37 12.99
N LEU A 192 9.40 15.17 12.56
CA LEU A 192 10.29 14.32 11.75
C LEU A 192 10.49 14.91 10.35
N ALA A 193 9.46 15.46 9.74
CA ALA A 193 9.55 16.14 8.45
C ALA A 193 10.50 17.34 8.51
N ALA A 194 10.36 18.18 9.56
CA ALA A 194 11.25 19.31 9.79
C ALA A 194 12.71 18.89 9.97
N PHE A 195 12.97 17.76 10.64
CA PHE A 195 14.31 17.19 10.78
C PHE A 195 14.93 16.80 9.42
N HIS A 196 14.11 16.42 8.44
CA HIS A 196 14.55 16.15 7.07
C HIS A 196 14.62 17.40 6.17
N GLY A 197 14.37 18.58 6.73
CA GLY A 197 14.48 19.85 6.01
C GLY A 197 13.33 20.11 5.01
N SER A 198 12.17 19.47 5.20
CA SER A 198 11.01 19.67 4.33
C SER A 198 9.74 19.87 5.16
N ALA A 199 8.88 20.82 4.75
CA ALA A 199 7.55 20.96 5.30
C ALA A 199 6.63 19.79 4.91
N GLU A 200 6.84 19.22 3.74
CA GLU A 200 6.20 18.00 3.27
C GLU A 200 7.17 16.83 3.40
N ALA A 201 6.74 15.73 4.02
CA ALA A 201 7.43 14.47 3.95
C ALA A 201 6.45 13.38 3.51
N TRP A 202 6.64 12.92 2.32
CA TRP A 202 5.95 11.79 1.72
C TRP A 202 6.69 10.52 2.09
N LEU A 203 6.01 9.58 2.71
CA LEU A 203 6.62 8.36 3.23
C LEU A 203 6.21 7.17 2.38
N ALA A 204 7.11 6.23 2.18
CA ALA A 204 6.76 4.91 1.67
C ALA A 204 7.59 3.81 2.31
N THR A 205 6.94 2.67 2.54
CA THR A 205 7.56 1.39 2.87
C THR A 205 7.30 0.43 1.72
N VAL A 206 8.36 -0.10 1.13
CA VAL A 206 8.29 -1.12 0.08
C VAL A 206 8.85 -2.42 0.63
N VAL A 207 8.03 -3.46 0.65
CA VAL A 207 8.43 -4.81 1.08
C VAL A 207 8.66 -5.67 -0.15
N LEU A 208 9.81 -6.33 -0.18
CA LEU A 208 10.25 -7.23 -1.24
C LEU A 208 10.52 -8.61 -0.65
N ILE A 209 9.86 -9.62 -1.14
CA ILE A 209 10.14 -11.02 -0.78
C ILE A 209 10.34 -11.82 -2.05
N SER A 210 11.54 -12.33 -2.24
CA SER A 210 11.87 -13.28 -3.30
C SER A 210 13.24 -13.90 -3.03
N ALA A 211 13.37 -15.18 -3.28
CA ALA A 211 14.67 -15.87 -3.23
C ALA A 211 15.64 -15.42 -4.33
N ARG A 212 15.15 -14.66 -5.33
CA ARG A 212 15.97 -14.08 -6.41
C ARG A 212 16.73 -12.82 -5.98
N LEU A 213 16.36 -12.21 -4.85
CA LEU A 213 16.96 -10.98 -4.35
C LEU A 213 18.07 -11.33 -3.36
N THR A 214 19.30 -11.44 -3.85
CA THR A 214 20.45 -11.75 -3.01
C THR A 214 21.20 -10.50 -2.57
N PRO A 215 21.99 -10.55 -1.49
CA PRO A 215 22.79 -9.40 -1.04
C PRO A 215 23.90 -9.04 -2.03
N GLU A 216 24.35 -10.00 -2.83
CA GLU A 216 25.50 -9.92 -3.70
C GLU A 216 25.20 -9.28 -5.07
N ASP A 217 23.93 -9.02 -5.38
CA ASP A 217 23.49 -8.56 -6.71
C ASP A 217 23.90 -7.10 -7.06
N GLY A 218 24.51 -6.35 -6.13
CA GLY A 218 24.75 -4.92 -6.29
C GLY A 218 23.48 -4.09 -6.45
N LEU A 219 22.29 -4.73 -6.28
CA LEU A 219 21.00 -4.07 -6.42
C LEU A 219 20.80 -3.03 -5.32
N TRP A 220 21.25 -3.34 -4.11
CA TRP A 220 21.02 -2.52 -2.93
C TRP A 220 21.85 -1.24 -2.95
N GLU A 221 23.05 -1.28 -3.51
CA GLU A 221 23.89 -0.12 -3.79
C GLU A 221 23.23 0.78 -4.85
N ARG A 222 22.67 0.20 -5.91
CA ARG A 222 21.93 0.94 -6.93
C ARG A 222 20.65 1.56 -6.36
N ILE A 223 19.95 0.87 -5.46
CA ILE A 223 18.79 1.43 -4.77
C ILE A 223 19.20 2.61 -3.88
N ARG A 224 20.29 2.50 -3.11
CA ARG A 224 20.82 3.64 -2.34
C ARG A 224 21.22 4.81 -3.22
N ALA A 225 21.76 4.55 -4.40
CA ALA A 225 22.15 5.58 -5.36
C ALA A 225 20.95 6.36 -5.95
N LEU A 226 19.71 5.92 -5.74
CA LEU A 226 18.52 6.73 -6.04
C LEU A 226 18.30 7.88 -5.05
N GLU A 227 19.01 7.87 -3.92
CA GLU A 227 18.99 8.98 -2.96
C GLU A 227 19.49 10.27 -3.61
N GLY A 228 18.82 11.38 -3.32
CA GLY A 228 19.17 12.66 -3.89
C GLY A 228 18.49 13.82 -3.17
N PRO A 229 18.64 15.06 -3.68
CA PRO A 229 18.04 16.23 -3.06
C PRO A 229 16.54 16.08 -2.83
N GLY A 230 16.12 16.08 -1.54
CA GLY A 230 14.73 15.94 -1.14
C GLY A 230 14.15 14.52 -1.35
N CYS A 231 15.01 13.49 -1.42
CA CYS A 231 14.61 12.09 -1.39
C CYS A 231 15.66 11.27 -0.63
N ARG A 232 15.25 10.58 0.42
CA ARG A 232 16.07 9.65 1.20
C ARG A 232 15.56 8.24 0.99
N ILE A 233 16.48 7.31 0.75
CA ILE A 233 16.14 5.90 0.46
C ILE A 233 17.03 4.99 1.30
N ALA A 234 16.41 4.10 2.06
CA ALA A 234 17.10 3.17 2.94
C ALA A 234 16.64 1.73 2.72
N PRO A 235 17.36 0.93 1.93
CA PRO A 235 17.14 -0.51 1.88
C PRO A 235 17.67 -1.19 3.14
N THR A 236 16.90 -2.12 3.70
CA THR A 236 17.25 -2.92 4.86
C THR A 236 16.93 -4.39 4.58
N ARG A 237 17.92 -5.26 4.78
CA ARG A 237 17.73 -6.70 4.69
C ARG A 237 16.93 -7.21 5.89
N LEU A 238 15.92 -8.00 5.63
CA LEU A 238 15.21 -8.79 6.62
C LEU A 238 15.85 -10.18 6.73
N ARG A 239 15.45 -10.95 7.73
CA ARG A 239 15.90 -12.35 7.85
C ARG A 239 15.35 -13.17 6.68
N GLY A 240 16.14 -14.10 6.16
CA GLY A 240 15.75 -14.94 5.00
C GLY A 240 15.81 -14.17 3.67
N ALA A 241 14.80 -14.32 2.82
CA ALA A 241 14.72 -13.75 1.46
C ALA A 241 13.88 -12.46 1.41
N GLY A 242 13.94 -11.63 2.46
CA GLY A 242 13.13 -10.43 2.57
C GLY A 242 13.96 -9.15 2.63
N TRP A 243 13.41 -8.08 2.06
CA TRP A 243 13.94 -6.72 2.12
C TRP A 243 12.83 -5.71 2.36
N VAL A 244 13.17 -4.65 3.03
CA VAL A 244 12.32 -3.46 3.14
C VAL A 244 13.10 -2.24 2.66
N VAL A 245 12.46 -1.42 1.83
CA VAL A 245 13.01 -0.13 1.39
C VAL A 245 12.11 0.97 1.93
N ARG A 246 12.69 1.87 2.72
CA ARG A 246 11.99 3.05 3.24
C ARG A 246 12.37 4.27 2.42
N ILE A 247 11.38 5.07 2.08
CA ILE A 247 11.55 6.28 1.28
C ILE A 247 10.92 7.45 2.03
N ILE A 248 11.66 8.55 2.11
CA ILE A 248 11.14 9.85 2.56
C ILE A 248 11.41 10.84 1.44
N ALA A 249 10.37 11.47 0.90
CA ALA A 249 10.48 12.40 -0.22
C ALA A 249 9.82 13.74 0.11
N ALA A 250 10.42 14.83 -0.34
CA ALA A 250 9.96 16.19 -0.09
C ALA A 250 8.73 16.60 -0.92
N SER A 251 8.26 15.75 -1.81
CA SER A 251 7.05 16.00 -2.61
C SER A 251 6.52 14.72 -3.25
N SER A 252 5.24 14.74 -3.65
CA SER A 252 4.61 13.63 -4.38
C SER A 252 5.36 13.23 -5.64
N PRO A 253 5.79 14.16 -6.54
CA PRO A 253 6.54 13.78 -7.72
C PRO A 253 7.87 13.09 -7.40
N LYS A 254 8.57 13.52 -6.33
CA LYS A 254 9.82 12.87 -5.90
C LYS A 254 9.57 11.47 -5.35
N LEU A 255 8.51 11.28 -4.55
CA LEU A 255 8.13 9.95 -4.09
C LEU A 255 7.80 9.03 -5.26
N ARG A 256 6.96 9.49 -6.19
CA ARG A 256 6.59 8.73 -7.39
C ARG A 256 7.80 8.36 -8.21
N GLY A 257 8.68 9.33 -8.52
CA GLY A 257 9.91 9.06 -9.26
C GLY A 257 10.82 8.03 -8.57
N ALA A 258 10.93 8.09 -7.24
CA ALA A 258 11.71 7.12 -6.47
C ALA A 258 11.09 5.71 -6.50
N LEU A 259 9.76 5.59 -6.37
CA LEU A 259 9.05 4.31 -6.46
C LEU A 259 9.14 3.71 -7.88
N ASP A 260 8.98 4.52 -8.92
CA ASP A 260 9.11 4.10 -10.32
C ASP A 260 10.56 3.61 -10.59
N ALA A 261 11.57 4.36 -10.16
CA ALA A 261 12.97 3.98 -10.33
C ALA A 261 13.34 2.71 -9.54
N LEU A 262 12.88 2.61 -8.29
CA LEU A 262 13.05 1.40 -7.47
C LEU A 262 12.43 0.18 -8.18
N ARG A 263 11.21 0.30 -8.69
CA ARG A 263 10.51 -0.77 -9.40
C ARG A 263 11.27 -1.20 -10.66
N VAL A 264 11.79 -0.26 -11.44
CA VAL A 264 12.62 -0.55 -12.64
C VAL A 264 13.90 -1.31 -12.25
N LEU A 265 14.59 -0.90 -11.19
CA LEU A 265 15.78 -1.62 -10.71
C LEU A 265 15.45 -3.04 -10.26
N CYS A 266 14.35 -3.22 -9.52
CA CYS A 266 13.92 -4.53 -9.07
C CYS A 266 13.45 -5.44 -10.22
N ALA A 267 12.92 -4.89 -11.31
CA ALA A 267 12.45 -5.67 -12.47
C ALA A 267 13.56 -6.48 -13.16
N ALA A 268 14.82 -6.11 -12.98
CA ALA A 268 15.95 -6.90 -13.47
C ALA A 268 16.03 -8.29 -12.82
N ALA A 269 15.77 -8.35 -11.49
CA ALA A 269 15.77 -9.58 -10.71
C ALA A 269 14.37 -10.23 -10.62
N LEU A 270 13.31 -9.42 -10.71
CA LEU A 270 11.91 -9.83 -10.55
C LEU A 270 11.16 -9.63 -11.88
N PRO A 271 11.24 -10.57 -12.82
CA PRO A 271 10.72 -10.38 -14.18
C PRO A 271 9.21 -10.16 -14.27
N LYS A 272 8.45 -10.49 -13.24
CA LYS A 272 7.00 -10.22 -13.16
C LYS A 272 6.67 -8.74 -12.89
N LEU A 273 7.64 -7.90 -12.52
CA LEU A 273 7.49 -6.44 -12.36
C LEU A 273 7.51 -5.65 -13.68
N ARG A 274 7.45 -6.29 -14.84
CA ARG A 274 7.67 -5.62 -16.13
C ARG A 274 6.50 -4.83 -16.67
N GLY A 275 5.29 -5.03 -16.14
CA GLY A 275 4.10 -4.34 -16.62
C GLY A 275 4.13 -2.82 -16.40
N ASP A 276 3.46 -2.07 -17.26
CA ASP A 276 3.21 -0.64 -17.05
C ASP A 276 2.02 -0.45 -16.11
N LEU A 277 2.28 0.09 -14.91
CA LEU A 277 1.24 0.37 -13.91
C LEU A 277 0.22 1.42 -14.38
N ARG A 278 0.55 2.20 -15.40
CA ARG A 278 -0.26 3.34 -15.88
C ARG A 278 -1.17 2.99 -17.06
N ARG A 279 -1.00 1.85 -17.68
CA ARG A 279 -1.87 1.44 -18.80
C ARG A 279 -3.30 1.23 -18.31
N VAL A 280 -4.16 2.08 -18.82
CA VAL A 280 -5.60 2.12 -18.56
C VAL A 280 -6.31 1.22 -19.55
#